data_47caec3bdd5dd48043afb2010597ff6f
#
_entry.id   47caec3bdd5dd48043afb2010597ff6f
#
_cell.length_a   1.000
_cell.length_b   1.000
_cell.length_c   1.000
_cell.angle_alpha   90.00
_cell.angle_beta   90.00
_cell.angle_gamma   90.00
#
_symmetry.space_group_name_H-M   'P 1'
#
loop_
_entity.id
_entity.type
_entity.pdbx_description
1 polymer ?
#
loop_
_entity_poly.entity_id
_entity_poly.type
_entity_poly.pdbx_seq_one_letter_code
_entity_poly.pdbx_strand_id
1 'polypeptide(L)'
;MNIHEYQGKSVLKKYGVRIQEGLVADTPDKAVEVARELSQQTGTKWYVVKSQIHAGGRGKGRIVGTEQRGVALAKSVEDVRTISNNILGKVLVTHQTGLMVSVLTKCLLPKTCIIQEQASRKNIIFLSSLTVAVTAM
;
A
#
# COMPACT_ATOMS: atom_id res chain seq x y z
N MET A 1 5.33 13.20 -13.85
CA MET A 1 4.23 12.24 -14.04
C MET A 1 3.97 11.58 -12.68
N ASN A 2 2.75 11.71 -12.17
CA ASN A 2 2.41 11.15 -10.86
C ASN A 2 1.67 9.82 -11.05
N ILE A 3 2.35 8.70 -10.79
CA ILE A 3 1.77 7.36 -10.84
C ILE A 3 1.74 6.74 -9.44
N HIS A 4 0.74 5.92 -9.15
CA HIS A 4 0.70 5.13 -7.93
C HIS A 4 1.64 3.93 -8.02
N GLU A 5 2.01 3.37 -6.86
CA GLU A 5 2.89 2.20 -6.78
C GLU A 5 2.41 1.03 -7.64
N TYR A 6 1.11 0.73 -7.62
CA TYR A 6 0.55 -0.38 -8.41
C TYR A 6 0.65 -0.15 -9.93
N GLN A 7 0.51 1.10 -10.38
CA GLN A 7 0.65 1.46 -11.79
C GLN A 7 2.10 1.29 -12.25
N GLY A 8 3.07 1.76 -11.43
CA GLY A 8 4.48 1.54 -11.69
C GLY A 8 4.85 0.05 -11.75
N LYS A 9 4.34 -0.75 -10.81
CA LYS A 9 4.51 -2.20 -10.83
C LYS A 9 3.92 -2.85 -12.08
N SER A 10 2.73 -2.43 -12.52
CA SER A 10 2.12 -2.94 -13.75
C SER A 10 2.99 -2.69 -14.97
N VAL A 11 3.62 -1.52 -15.07
CA VAL A 11 4.57 -1.21 -16.15
C VAL A 11 5.79 -2.12 -16.07
N LEU A 12 6.42 -2.23 -14.89
CA LEU A 12 7.61 -3.09 -14.70
C LEU A 12 7.32 -4.55 -15.06
N LYS A 13 6.15 -5.07 -14.69
CA LYS A 13 5.73 -6.44 -15.02
C LYS A 13 5.65 -6.66 -16.53
N LYS A 14 5.17 -5.67 -17.32
CA LYS A 14 5.14 -5.74 -18.78
C LYS A 14 6.52 -5.89 -19.40
N TYR A 15 7.55 -5.35 -18.76
CA TYR A 15 8.94 -5.47 -19.20
C TYR A 15 9.68 -6.66 -18.57
N GLY A 16 8.96 -7.64 -18.00
CA GLY A 16 9.55 -8.86 -17.46
C GLY A 16 10.28 -8.69 -16.12
N VAL A 17 10.17 -7.53 -15.48
CA VAL A 17 10.77 -7.32 -14.16
C VAL A 17 10.00 -8.13 -13.12
N ARG A 18 10.72 -8.96 -12.35
CA ARG A 18 10.11 -9.72 -11.25
C ARG A 18 9.66 -8.76 -10.15
N ILE A 19 8.39 -8.77 -9.84
CA ILE A 19 7.76 -7.97 -8.78
C ILE A 19 7.00 -8.86 -7.82
N GLN A 20 6.73 -8.35 -6.62
CA GLN A 20 5.77 -8.98 -5.71
C GLN A 20 4.37 -8.85 -6.28
N GLU A 21 3.60 -9.93 -6.26
CA GLU A 21 2.19 -9.90 -6.65
C GLU A 21 1.39 -9.03 -5.68
N GLY A 22 0.42 -8.32 -6.22
CA GLY A 22 -0.43 -7.45 -5.45
C GLY A 22 -1.59 -6.95 -6.28
N LEU A 23 -2.75 -6.87 -5.67
CA LEU A 23 -4.01 -6.48 -6.30
C LEU A 23 -4.59 -5.26 -5.60
N VAL A 24 -5.36 -4.46 -6.33
CA VAL A 24 -5.93 -3.20 -5.85
C VAL A 24 -7.35 -3.42 -5.35
N ALA A 25 -7.70 -2.78 -4.24
CA ALA A 25 -9.05 -2.75 -3.71
C ALA A 25 -9.44 -1.32 -3.32
N ASP A 26 -10.69 -0.96 -3.58
CA ASP A 26 -11.31 0.33 -3.29
C ASP A 26 -12.39 0.24 -2.21
N THR A 27 -12.75 -0.98 -1.81
CA THR A 27 -13.67 -1.25 -0.71
C THR A 27 -13.11 -2.34 0.20
N PRO A 28 -13.53 -2.40 1.50
CA PRO A 28 -13.11 -3.47 2.40
C PRO A 28 -13.54 -4.86 1.93
N ASP A 29 -14.71 -4.98 1.30
CA ASP A 29 -15.19 -6.25 0.76
C ASP A 29 -14.33 -6.70 -0.42
N LYS A 30 -14.01 -5.79 -1.32
CA LYS A 30 -13.07 -6.06 -2.43
C LYS A 30 -11.69 -6.43 -1.92
N ALA A 31 -11.22 -5.82 -0.84
CA ALA A 31 -9.95 -6.18 -0.22
C ALA A 31 -9.93 -7.63 0.28
N VAL A 32 -11.05 -8.12 0.83
CA VAL A 32 -11.21 -9.52 1.25
C VAL A 32 -11.19 -10.47 0.05
N GLU A 33 -11.92 -10.16 -1.03
CA GLU A 33 -11.92 -10.96 -2.25
C GLU A 33 -10.50 -11.06 -2.82
N VAL A 34 -9.84 -9.93 -2.97
CA VAL A 34 -8.47 -9.82 -3.46
C VAL A 34 -7.48 -10.59 -2.60
N ALA A 35 -7.62 -10.56 -1.27
CA ALA A 35 -6.76 -11.32 -0.37
C ALA A 35 -6.94 -12.84 -0.55
N ARG A 36 -8.17 -13.31 -0.74
CA ARG A 36 -8.47 -14.72 -1.03
C ARG A 36 -7.88 -15.14 -2.38
N GLU A 37 -8.07 -14.33 -3.42
CA GLU A 37 -7.50 -14.56 -4.74
C GLU A 37 -5.97 -14.67 -4.66
N LEU A 38 -5.31 -13.72 -3.99
CA LEU A 38 -3.87 -13.72 -3.81
C LEU A 38 -3.38 -14.97 -3.05
N SER A 39 -4.12 -15.41 -2.01
CA SER A 39 -3.83 -16.64 -1.30
C SER A 39 -3.91 -17.88 -2.19
N GLN A 40 -4.91 -17.95 -3.07
CA GLN A 40 -5.05 -19.04 -4.03
C GLN A 40 -3.91 -19.07 -5.06
N GLN A 41 -3.49 -17.90 -5.56
CA GLN A 41 -2.43 -17.78 -6.55
C GLN A 41 -1.03 -18.06 -5.99
N THR A 42 -0.75 -17.61 -4.76
CA THR A 42 0.61 -17.60 -4.20
C THR A 42 0.79 -18.51 -2.99
N GLY A 43 -0.30 -19.03 -2.41
CA GLY A 43 -0.25 -19.81 -1.16
C GLY A 43 0.03 -18.96 0.08
N THR A 44 0.07 -17.63 -0.04
CA THR A 44 0.38 -16.76 1.10
C THR A 44 -0.75 -16.78 2.14
N LYS A 45 -0.35 -16.68 3.42
CA LYS A 45 -1.28 -16.51 4.55
C LYS A 45 -1.15 -15.12 5.18
N TRP A 46 -0.18 -14.34 4.74
CA TRP A 46 0.16 -13.03 5.28
C TRP A 46 0.12 -11.98 4.18
N TYR A 47 -0.45 -10.84 4.48
CA TYR A 47 -0.69 -9.78 3.52
C TYR A 47 -0.11 -8.46 4.02
N VAL A 48 0.28 -7.60 3.10
CA VAL A 48 0.61 -6.21 3.41
C VAL A 48 -0.43 -5.31 2.75
N VAL A 49 -1.19 -4.60 3.56
CA VAL A 49 -2.16 -3.61 3.10
C VAL A 49 -1.46 -2.25 3.02
N LYS A 50 -1.46 -1.63 1.84
CA LYS A 50 -0.78 -0.36 1.59
C LYS A 50 -1.74 0.66 1.00
N SER A 51 -1.96 1.76 1.70
CA SER A 51 -2.69 2.90 1.14
C SER A 51 -1.99 3.45 -0.10
N GLN A 52 -2.76 3.90 -1.09
CA GLN A 52 -2.25 4.50 -2.32
C GLN A 52 -2.49 6.01 -2.31
N ILE A 53 -1.42 6.76 -2.12
CA ILE A 53 -1.40 8.23 -2.16
C ILE A 53 -0.15 8.69 -2.93
N HIS A 54 -0.19 9.91 -3.45
CA HIS A 54 0.96 10.53 -4.12
C HIS A 54 1.90 11.22 -3.12
N ALA A 55 2.25 10.51 -2.03
CA ALA A 55 3.21 10.97 -1.04
C ALA A 55 4.01 9.79 -0.48
N GLY A 56 5.25 10.06 -0.07
CA GLY A 56 6.09 9.10 0.63
C GLY A 56 5.79 9.03 2.13
N GLY A 57 6.47 8.12 2.82
CA GLY A 57 6.39 8.02 4.29
C GLY A 57 5.15 7.30 4.82
N ARG A 58 4.35 6.63 3.97
CA ARG A 58 3.11 5.94 4.36
C ARG A 58 3.28 4.95 5.50
N GLY A 59 4.43 4.24 5.56
CA GLY A 59 4.70 3.26 6.61
C GLY A 59 4.87 3.87 8.01
N LYS A 60 5.30 5.13 8.08
CA LYS A 60 5.40 5.92 9.32
C LYS A 60 4.19 6.84 9.51
N GLY A 61 3.40 7.07 8.45
CA GLY A 61 2.20 7.88 8.48
C GLY A 61 1.10 7.24 9.31
N ARG A 62 0.20 8.07 9.85
CA ARG A 62 -0.93 7.66 10.68
C ARG A 62 -2.25 8.08 10.06
N ILE A 63 -3.24 7.23 10.21
CA ILE A 63 -4.62 7.55 9.84
C ILE A 63 -5.25 8.37 10.97
N VAL A 64 -5.77 9.54 10.63
CA VAL A 64 -6.40 10.44 11.61
C VAL A 64 -7.58 9.74 12.30
N GLY A 65 -7.61 9.85 13.64
CA GLY A 65 -8.66 9.23 14.47
C GLY A 65 -8.45 7.73 14.72
N THR A 66 -7.29 7.15 14.31
CA THR A 66 -6.95 5.76 14.58
C THR A 66 -5.45 5.60 14.85
N GLU A 67 -5.07 4.46 15.44
CA GLU A 67 -3.65 4.07 15.54
C GLU A 67 -3.14 3.36 14.26
N GLN A 68 -3.99 3.24 13.23
CA GLN A 68 -3.67 2.57 11.99
C GLN A 68 -2.63 3.35 11.19
N ARG A 69 -1.61 2.66 10.69
CA ARG A 69 -0.62 3.21 9.76
C ARG A 69 -1.08 3.05 8.31
N GLY A 70 -0.52 3.88 7.42
CA GLY A 70 -0.80 3.78 5.98
C GLY A 70 -0.24 2.51 5.30
N VAL A 71 0.61 1.75 6.00
CA VAL A 71 1.07 0.41 5.61
C VAL A 71 0.97 -0.47 6.85
N ALA A 72 0.30 -1.62 6.71
CA ALA A 72 0.10 -2.56 7.81
C ALA A 72 0.18 -4.01 7.35
N LEU A 73 0.65 -4.86 8.25
CA LEU A 73 0.68 -6.31 8.08
C LEU A 73 -0.63 -6.91 8.56
N ALA A 74 -1.25 -7.73 7.72
CA ALA A 74 -2.40 -8.55 8.03
C ALA A 74 -2.00 -10.03 8.06
N LYS A 75 -2.39 -10.74 9.11
CA LYS A 75 -2.07 -12.15 9.32
C LYS A 75 -3.24 -13.06 8.94
N SER A 76 -4.37 -12.47 8.63
CA SER A 76 -5.59 -13.15 8.24
C SER A 76 -6.38 -12.30 7.24
N VAL A 77 -7.36 -12.89 6.58
CA VAL A 77 -8.30 -12.18 5.70
C VAL A 77 -9.17 -11.20 6.50
N GLU A 78 -9.51 -11.53 7.74
CA GLU A 78 -10.27 -10.63 8.63
C GLU A 78 -9.45 -9.39 9.03
N ASP A 79 -8.14 -9.56 9.26
CA ASP A 79 -7.24 -8.42 9.46
C ASP A 79 -7.23 -7.52 8.22
N VAL A 80 -7.21 -8.10 7.01
CA VAL A 80 -7.28 -7.32 5.76
C VAL A 80 -8.54 -6.48 5.72
N ARG A 81 -9.71 -7.04 6.08
CA ARG A 81 -10.97 -6.30 6.16
C ARG A 81 -10.88 -5.13 7.15
N THR A 82 -10.43 -5.41 8.36
CA THR A 82 -10.32 -4.42 9.44
C THR A 82 -9.38 -3.28 9.06
N ILE A 83 -8.18 -3.62 8.56
CA ILE A 83 -7.17 -2.64 8.15
C ILE A 83 -7.68 -1.80 6.97
N SER A 84 -8.30 -2.42 5.96
CA SER A 84 -8.84 -1.72 4.80
C SER A 84 -9.96 -0.75 5.19
N ASN A 85 -10.84 -1.15 6.10
CA ASN A 85 -11.89 -0.28 6.65
C ASN A 85 -11.32 0.92 7.42
N ASN A 86 -10.19 0.74 8.08
CA ASN A 86 -9.51 1.81 8.81
C ASN A 86 -8.70 2.75 7.91
N ILE A 87 -8.37 2.33 6.68
CA ILE A 87 -7.57 3.11 5.73
C ILE A 87 -8.45 3.82 4.70
N LEU A 88 -9.40 3.10 4.09
CA LEU A 88 -10.18 3.61 2.97
C LEU A 88 -11.10 4.75 3.42
N GLY A 89 -11.10 5.85 2.65
CA GLY A 89 -11.90 7.03 2.95
C GLY A 89 -11.47 7.81 4.21
N LYS A 90 -10.32 7.48 4.80
CA LYS A 90 -9.76 8.19 5.96
C LYS A 90 -8.60 9.10 5.54
N VAL A 91 -8.26 10.04 6.39
CA VAL A 91 -7.15 10.96 6.18
C VAL A 91 -5.84 10.32 6.64
N LEU A 92 -4.86 10.19 5.74
CA LEU A 92 -3.51 9.75 6.06
C LEU A 92 -2.57 10.95 6.17
N VAL A 93 -1.96 11.11 7.33
CA VAL A 93 -0.92 12.12 7.57
C VAL A 93 0.45 11.43 7.54
N THR A 94 1.35 11.94 6.70
CA THR A 94 2.74 11.47 6.62
C THR A 94 3.69 12.62 6.94
N HIS A 95 4.97 12.32 7.12
CA HIS A 95 5.98 13.36 7.32
C HIS A 95 6.03 14.37 6.16
N GLN A 96 5.74 13.93 4.93
CA GLN A 96 5.72 14.80 3.75
C GLN A 96 4.45 15.65 3.66
N THR A 97 3.33 15.18 4.21
CA THR A 97 2.06 15.90 4.21
C THR A 97 1.85 16.74 5.47
N GLY A 98 2.47 16.36 6.60
CA GLY A 98 2.27 16.98 7.91
C GLY A 98 2.72 18.43 8.01
N LEU A 99 3.74 18.83 7.28
CA LEU A 99 4.21 20.22 7.21
C LEU A 99 3.29 21.12 6.37
N MET A 100 2.42 20.53 5.53
CA MET A 100 1.48 21.28 4.69
C MET A 100 0.09 21.45 5.34
N VAL A 101 -0.21 20.75 6.42
CA VAL A 101 -1.51 20.80 7.11
C VAL A 101 -1.74 22.14 7.81
N SER A 102 -0.70 22.91 8.12
CA SER A 102 -0.88 24.23 8.77
C SER A 102 -1.36 25.33 7.84
N VAL A 103 -1.40 25.15 6.52
CA VAL A 103 -1.75 26.25 5.60
C VAL A 103 -2.76 25.91 4.50
N LEU A 104 -2.88 24.70 3.95
CA LEU A 104 -3.88 24.40 2.89
C LEU A 104 -4.16 22.89 2.73
N THR A 105 -5.24 22.40 3.31
CA THR A 105 -6.22 21.44 2.73
C THR A 105 -5.76 20.45 1.66
N LYS A 106 -4.67 19.72 1.83
CA LYS A 106 -4.46 18.50 1.05
C LYS A 106 -4.28 17.29 1.96
N CYS A 107 -5.31 17.02 2.74
CA CYS A 107 -5.51 15.70 3.30
C CYS A 107 -5.69 14.73 2.15
N LEU A 108 -4.68 13.90 1.88
CA LEU A 108 -4.78 12.90 0.84
C LEU A 108 -5.62 11.75 1.37
N LEU A 109 -6.85 11.67 0.90
CA LEU A 109 -7.73 10.53 1.15
C LEU A 109 -7.26 9.34 0.31
N PRO A 110 -6.80 8.23 0.90
CA PRO A 110 -6.54 7.03 0.13
C PRO A 110 -7.87 6.48 -0.39
N LYS A 111 -8.05 6.55 -1.70
CA LYS A 111 -9.23 5.98 -2.38
C LYS A 111 -9.08 4.48 -2.63
N THR A 112 -7.84 3.99 -2.65
CA THR A 112 -7.52 2.59 -2.92
C THR A 112 -6.41 2.10 -2.00
N CYS A 113 -6.36 0.79 -1.78
CA CYS A 113 -5.24 0.12 -1.13
C CYS A 113 -4.74 -1.02 -2.01
N ILE A 114 -3.48 -1.39 -1.85
CA ILE A 114 -2.91 -2.61 -2.43
C ILE A 114 -2.87 -3.67 -1.33
N ILE A 115 -3.38 -4.85 -1.63
CA ILE A 115 -3.17 -6.06 -0.86
C ILE A 115 -2.03 -6.81 -1.56
N GLN A 116 -0.98 -7.07 -0.84
CA GLN A 116 0.24 -7.67 -1.38
C GLN A 116 0.64 -8.87 -0.54
N GLU A 117 1.19 -9.90 -1.18
CA GLU A 117 1.79 -11.02 -0.45
C GLU A 117 2.94 -10.55 0.44
N GLN A 118 3.09 -11.18 1.60
CA GLN A 118 4.28 -11.00 2.43
C GLN A 118 5.40 -11.88 1.86
N ALA A 119 6.39 -11.26 1.23
CA ALA A 119 7.55 -11.98 0.74
C ALA A 119 8.29 -12.69 1.88
N SER A 120 8.69 -13.94 1.65
CA SER A 120 9.63 -14.63 2.54
C SER A 120 10.93 -13.82 2.66
N ARG A 121 11.52 -13.77 3.85
CA ARG A 121 12.74 -12.99 4.16
C ARG A 121 13.91 -13.23 3.18
N LYS A 122 13.92 -14.33 2.44
CA LYS A 122 14.95 -14.66 1.45
C LYS A 122 14.94 -13.77 0.19
N ASN A 123 13.85 -13.05 -0.08
CA ASN A 123 13.68 -12.22 -1.30
C ASN A 123 13.71 -10.71 -1.04
N ILE A 124 13.99 -10.27 0.18
CA ILE A 124 13.86 -8.86 0.59
C ILE A 124 15.04 -7.98 0.15
N ILE A 125 16.18 -8.57 -0.23
CA ILE A 125 17.44 -7.82 -0.43
C ILE A 125 17.42 -6.89 -1.65
N PHE A 126 16.47 -7.06 -2.61
CA PHE A 126 16.55 -6.34 -3.89
C PHE A 126 15.62 -5.13 -4.04
N LEU A 127 14.73 -4.84 -3.10
CA LEU A 127 13.69 -3.80 -3.28
C LEU A 127 13.87 -2.53 -2.44
N SER A 128 14.82 -2.50 -1.51
CA SER A 128 15.11 -1.28 -0.73
C SER A 128 15.88 -0.22 -1.53
N SER A 129 16.59 -0.63 -2.59
CA SER A 129 17.40 0.29 -3.41
C SER A 129 16.65 0.90 -4.60
N LEU A 130 15.50 0.33 -5.01
CA LEU A 130 14.75 0.88 -6.16
C LEU A 130 13.84 2.07 -5.80
N THR A 131 13.60 2.29 -4.51
CA THR A 131 12.78 3.43 -4.06
C THR A 131 13.51 4.77 -4.16
N VAL A 132 14.83 4.75 -4.33
CA VAL A 132 15.68 5.97 -4.38
C VAL A 132 15.88 6.49 -5.81
N ALA A 133 15.72 5.64 -6.83
CA ALA A 133 16.08 6.02 -8.21
C ALA A 133 15.00 6.77 -9.00
N VAL A 134 13.77 6.88 -8.50
CA VAL A 134 12.65 7.53 -9.23
C VAL A 134 12.45 9.00 -8.79
N THR A 135 13.22 9.48 -7.80
CA THR A 135 13.06 10.86 -7.30
C THR A 135 14.06 11.85 -7.90
N ALA A 136 14.93 11.40 -8.83
CA ALA A 136 16.00 12.22 -9.41
C ALA A 136 15.98 12.18 -10.95
N MET A 137 14.83 12.49 -11.57
CA MET A 137 14.73 12.99 -12.95
C MET A 137 13.48 13.85 -13.08
#